data_7562fbf13b815896ba241a94ee468d5e
#
_entry.id   7562fbf13b815896ba241a94ee468d5e
#
_cell.length_a   1.000
_cell.length_b   1.000
_cell.length_c   1.000
_cell.angle_alpha   90.00
_cell.angle_beta   90.00
_cell.angle_gamma   90.00
#
_symmetry.space_group_name_H-M   'P 1'
#
loop_
_entity.id
_entity.type
_entity.pdbx_description
1 polymer ?
#
loop_
_entity_poly.entity_id
_entity_poly.type
_entity_poly.pdbx_seq_one_letter_code
_entity_poly.pdbx_strand_id
1 'polypeptide(L)'
;VIVTREGWTKRQKSFTDVASIRVRDDDKVGWIYRARARQTITFFSDRGIAYTLRVNDIPLTTGHGEPIQKQFAFEDQEHIVGVLCHDPRCIPDPGKTPQTPPRLVQRLLDDELAGHGENGDGANGIAATNGVGQADAATLPPPPYGILLTAGGKVLRFSLAAFSAVSTRKG
;
A
#
# COMPACT_ATOMS: atom_id res chain seq x y z
N VAL A 1 -6.29 4.20 -13.52
CA VAL A 1 -5.86 2.80 -13.48
C VAL A 1 -6.81 2.02 -12.58
N ILE A 2 -7.19 0.86 -13.01
CA ILE A 2 -8.04 -0.07 -12.28
C ILE A 2 -7.27 -1.38 -12.18
N VAL A 3 -7.20 -1.94 -10.98
CA VAL A 3 -6.57 -3.23 -10.69
C VAL A 3 -7.58 -4.08 -9.94
N THR A 4 -7.77 -5.32 -10.37
CA THR A 4 -8.65 -6.28 -9.70
C THR A 4 -7.90 -7.09 -8.63
N ARG A 5 -8.63 -7.82 -7.81
CA ARG A 5 -8.05 -8.68 -6.78
C ARG A 5 -7.21 -9.82 -7.38
N GLU A 6 -7.63 -10.33 -8.54
CA GLU A 6 -6.92 -11.38 -9.27
C GLU A 6 -5.77 -10.83 -10.17
N GLY A 7 -5.42 -9.54 -10.03
CA GLY A 7 -4.30 -8.94 -10.73
C GLY A 7 -4.55 -8.58 -12.19
N TRP A 8 -5.82 -8.42 -12.61
CA TRP A 8 -6.12 -7.84 -13.91
C TRP A 8 -5.99 -6.33 -13.87
N THR A 9 -5.36 -5.77 -14.89
CA THR A 9 -5.02 -4.36 -14.96
C THR A 9 -5.59 -3.70 -16.21
N LYS A 10 -6.13 -2.51 -16.07
CA LYS A 10 -6.57 -1.66 -17.19
C LYS A 10 -6.52 -0.19 -16.88
N ARG A 11 -6.48 0.62 -17.94
CA ARG A 11 -6.78 2.05 -17.87
C ARG A 11 -8.17 2.30 -18.46
N GLN A 12 -8.91 3.21 -17.84
CA GLN A 12 -10.19 3.69 -18.36
C GLN A 12 -10.25 5.20 -18.15
N LYS A 13 -10.75 5.93 -19.16
CA LYS A 13 -10.79 7.40 -19.10
C LYS A 13 -11.76 7.91 -18.04
N SER A 14 -12.92 7.27 -17.97
CA SER A 14 -13.98 7.59 -17.01
C SER A 14 -14.88 6.39 -16.79
N PHE A 15 -15.58 6.39 -15.70
CA PHE A 15 -16.67 5.46 -15.37
C PHE A 15 -17.66 6.22 -14.47
N THR A 16 -18.94 5.84 -14.53
CA THR A 16 -20.00 6.51 -13.77
C THR A 16 -20.02 6.02 -12.33
N ASP A 17 -19.83 4.70 -12.15
CA ASP A 17 -19.85 4.02 -10.87
C ASP A 17 -18.84 2.86 -10.90
N VAL A 18 -18.31 2.50 -9.75
CA VAL A 18 -17.40 1.36 -9.59
C VAL A 18 -18.09 0.06 -10.03
N ALA A 19 -19.39 -0.09 -9.76
CA ALA A 19 -20.18 -1.24 -10.19
C ALA A 19 -20.29 -1.36 -11.73
N SER A 20 -20.10 -0.27 -12.47
CA SER A 20 -20.13 -0.28 -13.95
C SER A 20 -18.81 -0.75 -14.58
N ILE A 21 -17.77 -0.94 -13.78
CA ILE A 21 -16.48 -1.39 -14.25
C ILE A 21 -16.54 -2.88 -14.56
N ARG A 22 -16.32 -3.25 -15.84
CA ARG A 22 -16.27 -4.66 -16.25
C ARG A 22 -15.06 -5.36 -15.61
N VAL A 23 -15.32 -6.39 -14.86
CA VAL A 23 -14.35 -7.35 -14.32
C VAL A 23 -14.73 -8.75 -14.78
N ARG A 24 -13.85 -9.72 -14.61
CA ARG A 24 -14.17 -11.13 -14.88
C ARG A 24 -15.15 -11.66 -13.84
N ASP A 25 -15.83 -12.75 -14.21
CA ASP A 25 -16.66 -13.48 -13.26
C ASP A 25 -15.80 -13.91 -12.06
N ASP A 26 -16.34 -13.82 -10.87
CA ASP A 26 -15.68 -14.13 -9.60
C ASP A 26 -14.52 -13.19 -9.19
N ASP A 27 -14.17 -12.17 -10.00
CA ASP A 27 -13.17 -11.17 -9.65
C ASP A 27 -13.82 -9.86 -9.14
N LYS A 28 -13.06 -9.04 -8.45
CA LYS A 28 -13.54 -7.76 -7.89
C LYS A 28 -12.51 -6.66 -8.10
N VAL A 29 -12.99 -5.43 -8.25
CA VAL A 29 -12.13 -4.26 -8.24
C VAL A 29 -11.41 -4.19 -6.88
N GLY A 30 -10.08 -4.20 -6.91
CA GLY A 30 -9.24 -4.09 -5.72
C GLY A 30 -8.77 -2.67 -5.47
N TRP A 31 -8.25 -2.02 -6.51
CA TRP A 31 -7.64 -0.70 -6.41
C TRP A 31 -8.00 0.17 -7.60
N ILE A 32 -8.22 1.46 -7.35
CA ILE A 32 -8.49 2.47 -8.37
C ILE A 32 -7.61 3.68 -8.11
N TYR A 33 -6.87 4.10 -9.15
CA TYR A 33 -6.00 5.27 -9.07
C TYR A 33 -6.24 6.24 -10.22
N ARG A 34 -6.27 7.52 -9.90
CA ARG A 34 -6.23 8.60 -10.89
C ARG A 34 -4.78 8.93 -11.20
N ALA A 35 -4.24 8.40 -12.29
CA ALA A 35 -2.83 8.51 -12.63
C ALA A 35 -2.60 9.14 -14.01
N ARG A 36 -1.48 9.85 -14.16
CA ARG A 36 -0.99 10.30 -15.46
C ARG A 36 -0.24 9.17 -16.16
N ALA A 37 -0.33 9.10 -17.49
CA ALA A 37 0.27 8.01 -18.28
C ALA A 37 1.79 7.85 -18.08
N ARG A 38 2.50 8.94 -17.80
CA ARG A 38 3.96 8.96 -17.58
C ARG A 38 4.42 8.51 -16.19
N GLN A 39 3.49 8.41 -15.25
CA GLN A 39 3.80 7.97 -13.89
C GLN A 39 3.93 6.45 -13.83
N THR A 40 4.45 5.97 -12.72
CA THR A 40 4.62 4.54 -12.45
C THR A 40 3.61 4.06 -11.42
N ILE A 41 3.38 2.76 -11.44
CA ILE A 41 2.54 2.04 -10.49
C ILE A 41 3.28 0.78 -10.06
N THR A 42 3.28 0.50 -8.77
CA THR A 42 3.94 -0.65 -8.16
C THR A 42 2.91 -1.61 -7.60
N PHE A 43 3.11 -2.87 -7.87
CA PHE A 43 2.33 -3.99 -7.35
C PHE A 43 3.21 -4.76 -6.37
N PHE A 44 2.72 -4.98 -5.17
CA PHE A 44 3.39 -5.77 -4.14
C PHE A 44 2.75 -7.14 -4.07
N SER A 45 3.56 -8.18 -4.12
CA SER A 45 3.08 -9.56 -4.04
C SER A 45 3.19 -10.12 -2.62
N ASP A 46 2.48 -11.21 -2.37
CA ASP A 46 2.55 -11.99 -1.14
C ASP A 46 3.91 -12.71 -0.96
N ARG A 47 4.71 -12.76 -2.03
CA ARG A 47 6.10 -13.25 -1.99
C ARG A 47 7.10 -12.18 -1.58
N GLY A 48 6.65 -10.94 -1.34
CA GLY A 48 7.51 -9.82 -0.97
C GLY A 48 8.25 -9.19 -2.14
N ILE A 49 7.80 -9.43 -3.37
CA ILE A 49 8.36 -8.83 -4.59
C ILE A 49 7.55 -7.59 -4.97
N ALA A 50 8.24 -6.57 -5.46
CA ALA A 50 7.63 -5.35 -5.95
C ALA A 50 7.82 -5.23 -7.47
N TYR A 51 6.73 -5.17 -8.20
CA TYR A 51 6.70 -5.04 -9.66
C TYR A 51 6.25 -3.63 -10.05
N THR A 52 7.09 -2.87 -10.71
CA THR A 52 6.80 -1.49 -11.09
C THR A 52 6.82 -1.33 -12.61
N LEU A 53 5.75 -0.76 -13.17
CA LEU A 53 5.64 -0.44 -14.58
C LEU A 53 5.10 0.99 -14.78
N ARG A 54 5.23 1.50 -16.00
CA ARG A 54 4.62 2.78 -16.36
C ARG A 54 3.11 2.60 -16.54
N VAL A 55 2.36 3.58 -16.08
CA VAL A 55 0.91 3.60 -16.29
C VAL A 55 0.55 3.48 -17.78
N ASN A 56 1.38 4.04 -18.68
CA ASN A 56 1.14 3.96 -20.13
C ASN A 56 1.19 2.54 -20.68
N ASP A 57 1.92 1.63 -20.03
CA ASP A 57 2.07 0.23 -20.49
C ASP A 57 0.86 -0.64 -20.11
N ILE A 58 -0.02 -0.12 -19.27
CA ILE A 58 -1.30 -0.76 -18.95
C ILE A 58 -2.30 -0.51 -20.09
N PRO A 59 -3.03 -1.52 -20.58
CA PRO A 59 -3.94 -1.37 -21.70
C PRO A 59 -5.08 -0.38 -21.42
N LEU A 60 -5.38 0.47 -22.41
CA LEU A 60 -6.53 1.36 -22.37
C LEU A 60 -7.75 0.64 -22.95
N THR A 61 -8.68 0.21 -22.09
CA THR A 61 -9.85 -0.55 -22.48
C THR A 61 -11.01 -0.39 -21.49
N THR A 62 -12.22 -0.56 -21.98
CA THR A 62 -13.44 -0.71 -21.18
C THR A 62 -13.78 -2.19 -20.90
N GLY A 63 -13.05 -3.13 -21.51
CA GLY A 63 -13.16 -4.57 -21.26
C GLY A 63 -12.55 -5.00 -19.92
N HIS A 64 -12.17 -6.27 -19.82
CA HIS A 64 -11.60 -6.84 -18.58
C HIS A 64 -10.16 -6.38 -18.30
N GLY A 65 -9.41 -5.94 -19.32
CA GLY A 65 -8.01 -5.59 -19.21
C GLY A 65 -7.09 -6.77 -19.51
N GLU A 66 -5.90 -6.75 -18.93
CA GLU A 66 -4.90 -7.82 -19.06
C GLU A 66 -4.34 -8.22 -17.71
N PRO A 67 -3.99 -9.50 -17.52
CA PRO A 67 -3.35 -9.95 -16.30
C PRO A 67 -1.94 -9.39 -16.21
N ILE A 68 -1.52 -8.99 -15.00
CA ILE A 68 -0.18 -8.43 -14.74
C ILE A 68 0.93 -9.44 -15.05
N GLN A 69 0.64 -10.73 -15.00
CA GLN A 69 1.54 -11.83 -15.33
C GLN A 69 2.02 -11.80 -16.79
N LYS A 70 1.35 -11.07 -17.68
CA LYS A 70 1.88 -10.81 -19.02
C LYS A 70 3.13 -9.94 -19.01
N GLN A 71 3.23 -9.04 -18.07
CA GLN A 71 4.30 -8.07 -17.93
C GLN A 71 5.46 -8.62 -17.10
N PHE A 72 5.15 -9.38 -16.05
CA PHE A 72 6.09 -9.87 -15.06
C PHE A 72 6.02 -11.39 -14.91
N ALA A 73 7.15 -11.99 -14.55
CA ALA A 73 7.25 -13.42 -14.29
C ALA A 73 6.84 -13.72 -12.84
N PHE A 74 5.54 -13.85 -12.61
CA PHE A 74 5.03 -14.30 -11.32
C PHE A 74 5.32 -15.77 -11.09
N GLU A 75 5.55 -16.14 -9.86
CA GLU A 75 5.59 -17.55 -9.44
C GLU A 75 4.18 -18.14 -9.38
N ASP A 76 4.09 -19.47 -9.33
CA ASP A 76 2.82 -20.16 -9.16
C ASP A 76 2.16 -19.75 -7.86
N GLN A 77 0.87 -19.41 -7.92
CA GLN A 77 0.06 -18.94 -6.79
C GLN A 77 0.56 -17.63 -6.14
N GLU A 78 1.35 -16.83 -6.83
CA GLU A 78 1.72 -15.50 -6.38
C GLU A 78 0.57 -14.52 -6.61
N HIS A 79 0.19 -13.78 -5.56
CA HIS A 79 -0.96 -12.88 -5.57
C HIS A 79 -0.53 -11.46 -5.23
N ILE A 80 -1.23 -10.49 -5.80
CA ILE A 80 -1.06 -9.07 -5.45
C ILE A 80 -1.77 -8.79 -4.13
N VAL A 81 -1.02 -8.28 -3.15
CA VAL A 81 -1.52 -7.90 -1.83
C VAL A 81 -1.62 -6.38 -1.65
N GLY A 82 -0.94 -5.61 -2.50
CA GLY A 82 -0.96 -4.16 -2.44
C GLY A 82 -0.62 -3.52 -3.76
N VAL A 83 -1.15 -2.32 -4.00
CA VAL A 83 -0.84 -1.51 -5.18
C VAL A 83 -0.56 -0.09 -4.74
N LEU A 84 0.45 0.55 -5.32
CA LEU A 84 0.81 1.94 -5.06
C LEU A 84 0.97 2.68 -6.40
N CYS A 85 0.31 3.81 -6.54
CA CYS A 85 0.50 4.70 -7.67
C CYS A 85 1.43 5.86 -7.28
N HIS A 86 2.51 6.07 -8.04
CA HIS A 86 3.48 7.15 -7.81
C HIS A 86 3.06 8.50 -8.41
N ASP A 87 1.82 8.65 -8.83
CA ASP A 87 1.30 9.99 -9.16
C ASP A 87 1.21 10.83 -7.87
N PRO A 88 1.76 12.05 -7.84
CA PRO A 88 1.73 12.90 -6.65
C PRO A 88 0.33 13.16 -6.07
N ARG A 89 -0.72 12.98 -6.89
CA ARG A 89 -2.11 13.09 -6.45
C ARG A 89 -2.61 11.88 -5.65
N CYS A 90 -1.90 10.76 -5.72
CA CYS A 90 -2.24 9.52 -5.05
C CYS A 90 -1.42 9.29 -3.77
N ILE A 91 -0.29 10.00 -3.63
CA ILE A 91 0.59 9.90 -2.47
C ILE A 91 0.22 11.03 -1.52
N PRO A 92 -0.06 10.74 -0.24
CA PRO A 92 -0.29 11.79 0.76
C PRO A 92 0.92 12.73 0.82
N ASP A 93 0.64 14.04 0.81
CA ASP A 93 1.66 15.05 1.01
C ASP A 93 2.14 14.99 2.48
N PRO A 94 3.41 14.68 2.77
CA PRO A 94 3.89 14.60 4.14
C PRO A 94 3.79 15.94 4.90
N GLY A 95 3.72 17.07 4.17
CA GLY A 95 3.49 18.39 4.75
C GLY A 95 2.02 18.70 5.05
N LYS A 96 1.09 17.87 4.56
CA LYS A 96 -0.36 17.99 4.76
C LYS A 96 -0.91 16.83 5.57
N THR A 97 -0.25 16.49 6.65
CA THR A 97 -0.80 15.51 7.61
C THR A 97 -2.18 15.99 8.06
N PRO A 98 -3.24 15.17 7.99
CA PRO A 98 -4.52 15.55 8.59
C PRO A 98 -4.28 15.88 10.05
N GLN A 99 -4.57 17.12 10.48
CA GLN A 99 -4.36 17.58 11.85
C GLN A 99 -5.31 16.87 12.84
N THR A 100 -6.22 16.08 12.33
CA THR A 100 -7.17 15.32 13.14
C THR A 100 -6.97 13.84 12.85
N PRO A 101 -6.57 13.03 13.84
CA PRO A 101 -6.51 11.59 13.67
C PRO A 101 -7.90 11.06 13.29
N PRO A 102 -7.99 9.99 12.48
CA PRO A 102 -9.26 9.35 12.18
C PRO A 102 -10.03 9.07 13.49
N ARG A 103 -11.35 9.27 13.47
CA ARG A 103 -12.22 9.10 14.65
C ARG A 103 -11.99 7.81 15.44
N LEU A 104 -11.52 6.75 14.76
CA LEU A 104 -11.20 5.48 15.37
C LEU A 104 -9.94 5.58 16.26
N VAL A 105 -8.91 6.28 15.79
CA VAL A 105 -7.66 6.51 16.54
C VAL A 105 -7.91 7.40 17.73
N GLN A 106 -8.76 8.43 17.57
CA GLN A 106 -9.15 9.29 18.68
C GLN A 106 -9.88 8.50 19.78
N ARG A 107 -10.81 7.61 19.41
CA ARG A 107 -11.50 6.75 20.38
C ARG A 107 -10.54 5.82 21.14
N LEU A 108 -9.57 5.22 20.46
CA LEU A 108 -8.59 4.34 21.11
C LEU A 108 -7.70 5.13 22.08
N LEU A 109 -7.33 6.37 21.74
CA LEU A 109 -6.56 7.25 22.64
C LEU A 109 -7.40 7.73 23.83
N ASP A 110 -8.67 8.04 23.61
CA ASP A 110 -9.59 8.46 24.65
C ASP A 110 -9.91 7.31 25.65
N ASP A 111 -10.03 6.07 25.14
CA ASP A 111 -10.24 4.87 25.97
C ASP A 111 -8.99 4.51 26.79
N GLU A 112 -7.78 4.70 26.27
CA GLU A 112 -6.53 4.50 27.05
C GLU A 112 -6.37 5.55 28.15
N LEU A 113 -6.76 6.79 27.91
CA LEU A 113 -6.70 7.88 28.90
C LEU A 113 -7.78 7.76 29.98
N ALA A 114 -8.93 7.18 29.66
CA ALA A 114 -10.02 6.93 30.63
C ALA A 114 -9.77 5.72 31.54
N GLY A 115 -8.87 4.83 31.18
CA GLY A 115 -8.56 3.59 31.92
C GLY A 115 -7.53 3.72 33.04
N HIS A 116 -6.93 4.87 33.28
CA HIS A 116 -5.92 5.09 34.34
C HIS A 116 -6.45 5.98 35.47
N GLY A 117 -7.50 5.51 36.12
CA GLY A 117 -8.00 6.01 37.37
C GLY A 117 -7.89 4.95 38.45
N GLU A 118 -6.85 5.10 39.31
CA GLU A 118 -6.70 4.53 40.67
C GLU A 118 -6.76 3.01 40.88
N ASN A 119 -5.62 2.37 41.16
CA ASN A 119 -5.28 1.84 42.47
C ASN A 119 -3.99 1.00 42.46
N GLY A 120 -3.06 1.37 43.35
CA GLY A 120 -2.36 0.47 44.27
C GLY A 120 -1.18 -0.36 43.75
N ASP A 121 -0.01 0.03 44.20
CA ASP A 121 1.16 -0.76 44.59
C ASP A 121 1.36 -2.14 43.92
N GLY A 122 2.36 -2.23 43.12
CA GLY A 122 2.91 -3.50 42.62
C GLY A 122 4.08 -3.26 41.66
N ALA A 123 5.25 -2.99 42.22
CA ALA A 123 6.49 -2.99 41.48
C ALA A 123 6.69 -4.35 40.82
N ASN A 124 6.52 -4.42 39.51
CA ASN A 124 7.20 -5.42 38.70
C ASN A 124 7.45 -4.82 37.31
N GLY A 125 8.63 -4.25 37.16
CA GLY A 125 9.11 -3.68 35.91
C GLY A 125 9.25 -4.77 34.86
N ILE A 126 8.29 -4.84 33.95
CA ILE A 126 8.53 -5.41 32.64
C ILE A 126 9.20 -4.29 31.84
N ALA A 127 10.53 -4.29 31.86
CA ALA A 127 11.31 -3.52 30.92
C ALA A 127 10.92 -4.00 29.51
N ALA A 128 10.03 -3.25 28.85
CA ALA A 128 9.87 -3.32 27.42
C ALA A 128 11.20 -2.87 26.81
N THR A 129 12.12 -3.81 26.60
CA THR A 129 13.29 -3.60 25.78
C THR A 129 12.78 -3.45 24.36
N ASN A 130 12.32 -2.25 24.04
CA ASN A 130 12.25 -1.77 22.67
C ASN A 130 13.69 -1.69 22.19
N GLY A 131 14.18 -2.78 21.61
CA GLY A 131 15.36 -2.82 20.78
C GLY A 131 15.15 -2.08 19.48
N VAL A 132 14.72 -0.84 19.56
CA VAL A 132 14.88 0.13 18.49
C VAL A 132 16.32 0.60 18.64
N GLY A 133 17.25 -0.08 17.96
CA GLY A 133 18.55 0.51 17.74
C GLY A 133 18.29 1.92 17.24
N GLN A 134 18.85 2.90 17.95
CA GLN A 134 18.93 4.29 17.50
C GLN A 134 19.72 4.28 16.18
N ALA A 135 19.00 4.03 15.07
CA ALA A 135 19.51 4.31 13.74
C ALA A 135 19.58 5.84 13.67
N ASP A 136 20.77 6.38 13.56
CA ASP A 136 21.02 7.80 13.38
C ASP A 136 20.01 8.37 12.38
N ALA A 137 19.33 9.45 12.73
CA ALA A 137 18.31 10.11 11.91
C ALA A 137 18.83 10.47 10.49
N ALA A 138 20.14 10.51 10.31
CA ALA A 138 20.84 10.77 9.05
C ALA A 138 20.86 9.57 8.07
N THR A 139 20.52 8.35 8.50
CA THR A 139 20.58 7.12 7.68
C THR A 139 19.22 6.58 7.26
N LEU A 140 18.14 7.19 7.67
CA LEU A 140 16.79 6.75 7.25
C LEU A 140 16.54 7.13 5.78
N PRO A 141 16.08 6.19 4.94
CA PRO A 141 15.66 6.50 3.57
C PRO A 141 14.61 7.61 3.55
N PRO A 142 14.55 8.42 2.48
CA PRO A 142 13.61 9.55 2.43
C PRO A 142 12.14 9.09 2.41
N PRO A 143 11.21 9.92 2.96
CA PRO A 143 9.78 9.70 2.83
C PRO A 143 9.32 9.83 1.37
N PRO A 144 8.10 9.37 1.00
CA PRO A 144 7.08 8.76 1.87
C PRO A 144 7.39 7.31 2.25
N TYR A 145 6.78 6.85 3.37
CA TYR A 145 6.98 5.48 3.84
C TYR A 145 5.74 4.62 3.60
N GLY A 146 5.97 3.35 3.30
CA GLY A 146 5.00 2.28 3.37
C GLY A 146 5.15 1.47 4.66
N ILE A 147 4.06 0.86 5.09
CA ILE A 147 4.04 -0.11 6.19
C ILE A 147 3.48 -1.42 5.64
N LEU A 148 4.20 -2.50 5.87
CA LEU A 148 3.76 -3.85 5.55
C LEU A 148 3.55 -4.60 6.86
N LEU A 149 2.39 -5.24 6.99
CA LEU A 149 2.02 -6.10 8.11
C LEU A 149 1.84 -7.53 7.60
N THR A 150 2.54 -8.47 8.19
CA THR A 150 2.37 -9.90 7.88
C THR A 150 1.26 -10.52 8.73
N ALA A 151 0.72 -11.65 8.29
CA ALA A 151 -0.25 -12.44 9.06
C ALA A 151 0.30 -12.89 10.42
N GLY A 152 1.61 -13.06 10.54
CA GLY A 152 2.30 -13.38 11.79
C GLY A 152 2.59 -12.17 12.69
N GLY A 153 2.01 -10.99 12.42
CA GLY A 153 2.13 -9.79 13.24
C GLY A 153 3.46 -9.03 13.10
N LYS A 154 4.33 -9.40 12.14
CA LYS A 154 5.56 -8.64 11.88
C LYS A 154 5.24 -7.39 11.07
N VAL A 155 5.87 -6.27 11.45
CA VAL A 155 5.70 -4.97 10.80
C VAL A 155 7.03 -4.55 10.18
N LEU A 156 6.98 -4.08 8.93
CA LEU A 156 8.11 -3.49 8.22
C LEU A 156 7.72 -2.09 7.74
N ARG A 157 8.51 -1.08 8.09
CA ARG A 157 8.45 0.26 7.50
C ARG A 157 9.55 0.40 6.46
N PHE A 158 9.22 0.87 5.28
CA PHE A 158 10.17 1.04 4.18
C PHE A 158 9.86 2.33 3.39
N SER A 159 10.88 2.88 2.71
CA SER A 159 10.71 4.05 1.84
C SER A 159 10.06 3.65 0.53
N LEU A 160 9.02 4.38 0.11
CA LEU A 160 8.35 4.18 -1.17
C LEU A 160 9.14 4.77 -2.35
N ALA A 161 10.11 5.63 -2.09
CA ALA A 161 10.94 6.26 -3.13
C ALA A 161 11.72 5.23 -3.96
N ALA A 162 12.16 4.13 -3.33
CA ALA A 162 12.89 3.05 -4.01
C ALA A 162 12.07 2.33 -5.10
N PHE A 163 10.74 2.38 -5.01
CA PHE A 163 9.85 1.66 -5.91
C PHE A 163 9.31 2.50 -7.07
N SER A 164 9.77 3.75 -7.23
CA SER A 164 9.31 4.64 -8.31
C SER A 164 9.90 4.31 -9.68
N ALA A 165 11.03 3.60 -9.74
CA ALA A 165 11.66 3.18 -10.97
C ALA A 165 10.99 1.91 -11.54
N VAL A 166 10.89 1.83 -12.88
CA VAL A 166 10.37 0.63 -13.54
C VAL A 166 11.28 -0.55 -13.22
N SER A 167 10.68 -1.63 -12.75
CA SER A 167 11.40 -2.85 -12.40
C SER A 167 11.70 -3.73 -13.62
N THR A 168 12.57 -4.70 -13.45
CA THR A 168 12.80 -5.75 -14.43
C THR A 168 11.58 -6.69 -14.51
N ARG A 169 11.61 -7.67 -15.42
CA ARG A 169 10.53 -8.66 -15.54
C ARG A 169 10.40 -9.55 -14.29
N LYS A 170 11.42 -9.61 -13.45
CA LYS A 170 11.45 -10.40 -12.21
C LYS A 170 11.13 -9.60 -10.95
N GLY A 171 10.83 -8.31 -11.10
CA GLY A 171 10.63 -7.40 -9.97
C GLY A 171 11.81 -6.49 -9.69
#